data_77baacb862074968caa62302efd0d1d8
#
_entry.id   77baacb862074968caa62302efd0d1d8
#
_cell.length_a   1.000
_cell.length_b   1.000
_cell.length_c   1.000
_cell.angle_alpha   90.00
_cell.angle_beta   90.00
_cell.angle_gamma   90.00
#
_symmetry.space_group_name_H-M   'P 1'
#
loop_
_entity.id
_entity.type
_entity.pdbx_description
1 polymer ?
#
loop_
_entity_poly.entity_id
_entity_poly.type
_entity_poly.pdbx_seq_one_letter_code
_entity_poly.pdbx_strand_id
1 'polypeptide(L)'
;MREKLIDVSTWNGNIDWNKVYKSGVRYAMIRSSFGIENPNQVDNKFVRNITNAQRAGVKCGIYHYSYAKSAAEAKKEAEFCLKTIKGYKLDLPVAFDIEDSSQTHLGKDTLTSIVIAFCDRIKSAGYRPM
;
A
#
# COMPACT_ATOMS: atom_id res chain seq x y z
N MET A 1 -24.16 12.68 -0.83
CA MET A 1 -23.86 11.27 -1.16
C MET A 1 -22.47 10.93 -0.68
N ARG A 2 -22.32 9.84 0.05
CA ARG A 2 -21.00 9.40 0.50
C ARG A 2 -20.19 8.81 -0.64
N GLU A 3 -18.97 9.27 -0.80
CA GLU A 3 -18.04 8.69 -1.72
C GLU A 3 -17.52 7.37 -1.13
N LYS A 4 -17.36 6.36 -1.98
CA LYS A 4 -16.92 5.02 -1.57
C LYS A 4 -15.43 4.86 -1.74
N LEU A 5 -14.82 4.19 -0.77
CA LEU A 5 -13.41 3.76 -0.79
C LEU A 5 -13.35 2.24 -0.82
N ILE A 6 -12.49 1.69 -1.68
CA ILE A 6 -12.20 0.25 -1.70
C ILE A 6 -10.70 0.01 -1.54
N ASP A 7 -10.32 -1.19 -1.10
CA ASP A 7 -8.93 -1.66 -1.17
C ASP A 7 -8.83 -2.86 -2.10
N VAL A 8 -7.74 -2.95 -2.84
CA VAL A 8 -7.57 -3.99 -3.85
C VAL A 8 -6.12 -4.47 -3.92
N SER A 9 -5.96 -5.71 -4.39
CA SER A 9 -4.66 -6.34 -4.62
C SER A 9 -4.76 -7.32 -5.78
N THR A 10 -3.68 -8.07 -6.04
CA THR A 10 -3.66 -9.13 -7.05
C THR A 10 -4.80 -10.14 -6.84
N TRP A 11 -5.24 -10.34 -5.60
CA TRP A 11 -6.30 -11.30 -5.26
C TRP A 11 -7.66 -10.92 -5.87
N ASN A 12 -7.86 -9.67 -6.25
CA ASN A 12 -9.08 -9.20 -6.89
C ASN A 12 -9.09 -9.40 -8.41
N GLY A 13 -8.00 -9.94 -8.98
CA GLY A 13 -7.89 -10.20 -10.41
C GLY A 13 -7.85 -8.95 -11.27
N ASN A 14 -8.34 -9.07 -12.49
CA ASN A 14 -8.41 -7.96 -13.44
C ASN A 14 -9.68 -7.17 -13.21
N ILE A 15 -9.54 -5.98 -12.65
CA ILE A 15 -10.65 -5.11 -12.29
C ILE A 15 -11.02 -4.23 -13.49
N ASP A 16 -12.32 -4.12 -13.77
CA ASP A 16 -12.83 -3.13 -14.71
C ASP A 16 -13.06 -1.81 -13.96
N TRP A 17 -12.06 -0.94 -14.01
CA TRP A 17 -12.08 0.30 -13.26
C TRP A 17 -13.13 1.30 -13.72
N ASN A 18 -13.56 1.22 -14.99
CA ASN A 18 -14.65 2.05 -15.49
C ASN A 18 -15.98 1.67 -14.81
N LYS A 19 -16.22 0.37 -14.63
CA LYS A 19 -17.40 -0.11 -13.90
C LYS A 19 -17.33 0.27 -12.42
N VAL A 20 -16.15 0.19 -11.83
CA VAL A 20 -15.93 0.58 -10.44
C VAL A 20 -16.30 2.05 -10.24
N TYR A 21 -15.80 2.92 -11.11
CA TYR A 21 -16.13 4.35 -11.05
C TYR A 21 -17.64 4.58 -11.22
N LYS A 22 -18.25 3.93 -12.18
CA LYS A 22 -19.69 4.06 -12.45
C LYS A 22 -20.55 3.60 -11.28
N SER A 23 -20.04 2.70 -10.43
CA SER A 23 -20.76 2.23 -9.24
C SER A 23 -20.72 3.22 -8.07
N GLY A 24 -19.98 4.32 -8.19
CA GLY A 24 -19.88 5.35 -7.16
C GLY A 24 -18.57 5.35 -6.39
N VAL A 25 -17.65 4.45 -6.69
CA VAL A 25 -16.34 4.41 -6.03
C VAL A 25 -15.45 5.53 -6.57
N ARG A 26 -14.89 6.34 -5.68
CA ARG A 26 -14.04 7.49 -6.04
C ARG A 26 -12.63 7.39 -5.50
N TYR A 27 -12.39 6.48 -4.54
CA TYR A 27 -11.11 6.32 -3.86
C TYR A 27 -10.73 4.85 -3.80
N ALA A 28 -9.44 4.56 -3.96
CA ALA A 28 -8.93 3.19 -3.84
C ALA A 28 -7.59 3.18 -3.14
N MET A 29 -7.41 2.22 -2.23
CA MET A 29 -6.11 1.87 -1.67
C MET A 29 -5.62 0.63 -2.41
N ILE A 30 -4.53 0.74 -3.14
CA ILE A 30 -4.05 -0.31 -4.03
C ILE A 30 -2.76 -0.90 -3.46
N ARG A 31 -2.73 -2.22 -3.26
CA ARG A 31 -1.51 -2.85 -2.78
C ARG A 31 -0.39 -2.69 -3.81
N SER A 32 0.71 -2.07 -3.37
CA SER A 32 1.89 -1.90 -4.22
C SER A 32 2.84 -3.08 -4.10
N SER A 33 3.04 -3.57 -2.88
CA SER A 33 4.10 -4.52 -2.58
C SER A 33 3.84 -5.21 -1.24
N PHE A 34 4.66 -6.22 -0.97
CA PHE A 34 4.67 -6.93 0.30
C PHE A 34 6.09 -7.42 0.60
N GLY A 35 6.44 -7.45 1.88
CA GLY A 35 7.77 -7.91 2.30
C GLY A 35 8.89 -6.96 1.93
N ILE A 36 10.10 -7.48 1.79
CA ILE A 36 11.32 -6.70 1.57
C ILE A 36 12.10 -7.14 0.33
N GLU A 37 12.46 -6.15 -0.48
CA GLU A 37 13.51 -6.17 -1.53
C GLU A 37 13.58 -7.36 -2.48
N ASN A 38 12.51 -8.11 -2.64
CA ASN A 38 12.44 -9.13 -3.67
C ASN A 38 11.52 -8.61 -4.79
N PRO A 39 12.01 -8.47 -6.04
CA PRO A 39 11.17 -7.99 -7.14
C PRO A 39 9.86 -8.76 -7.33
N ASN A 40 9.82 -10.03 -6.93
CA ASN A 40 8.62 -10.85 -6.98
C ASN A 40 7.58 -10.44 -5.92
N GLN A 41 7.94 -9.57 -4.98
CA GLN A 41 7.06 -9.06 -3.94
C GLN A 41 6.41 -7.72 -4.30
N VAL A 42 6.59 -7.24 -5.51
CA VAL A 42 5.71 -6.21 -6.08
C VAL A 42 4.40 -6.90 -6.41
N ASP A 43 3.27 -6.30 -6.02
CA ASP A 43 1.96 -6.84 -6.40
C ASP A 43 1.86 -6.86 -7.92
N ASN A 44 1.63 -8.03 -8.50
CA ASN A 44 1.69 -8.19 -9.97
C ASN A 44 0.55 -7.47 -10.71
N LYS A 45 -0.45 -6.96 -9.98
CA LYS A 45 -1.53 -6.15 -10.54
C LYS A 45 -1.38 -4.67 -10.18
N PHE A 46 -0.32 -4.28 -9.48
CA PHE A 46 -0.16 -2.91 -9.01
C PHE A 46 -0.17 -1.90 -10.17
N VAL A 47 0.70 -2.09 -11.16
CA VAL A 47 0.80 -1.16 -12.29
C VAL A 47 -0.53 -1.06 -13.03
N ARG A 48 -1.15 -2.20 -13.30
CA ARG A 48 -2.46 -2.26 -13.96
C ARG A 48 -3.53 -1.53 -13.15
N ASN A 49 -3.58 -1.80 -11.85
CA ASN A 49 -4.59 -1.22 -10.99
C ASN A 49 -4.44 0.29 -10.88
N ILE A 50 -3.23 0.79 -10.54
CA ILE A 50 -3.05 2.22 -10.35
C ILE A 50 -3.25 3.00 -11.66
N THR A 51 -2.73 2.48 -12.77
CA THR A 51 -2.84 3.11 -14.07
C THR A 51 -4.31 3.21 -14.50
N ASN A 52 -5.03 2.11 -14.43
CA ASN A 52 -6.42 2.07 -14.90
C ASN A 52 -7.38 2.76 -13.94
N ALA A 53 -7.14 2.67 -12.62
CA ALA A 53 -7.93 3.39 -11.63
C ALA A 53 -7.84 4.90 -11.84
N GLN A 54 -6.64 5.43 -11.98
CA GLN A 54 -6.42 6.87 -12.19
C GLN A 54 -7.00 7.32 -13.53
N ARG A 55 -6.85 6.52 -14.56
CA ARG A 55 -7.44 6.81 -15.88
C ARG A 55 -8.96 6.87 -15.82
N ALA A 56 -9.59 6.05 -14.99
CA ALA A 56 -11.04 6.05 -14.79
C ALA A 56 -11.54 7.19 -13.92
N GLY A 57 -10.65 7.92 -13.23
CA GLY A 57 -10.99 9.03 -12.36
C GLY A 57 -11.03 8.66 -10.87
N VAL A 58 -10.58 7.47 -10.50
CA VAL A 58 -10.48 7.04 -9.09
C VAL A 58 -9.19 7.58 -8.49
N LYS A 59 -9.29 8.26 -7.36
CA LYS A 59 -8.13 8.78 -6.62
C LYS A 59 -7.50 7.67 -5.81
N CYS A 60 -6.17 7.55 -5.87
CA CYS A 60 -5.47 6.39 -5.32
C CYS A 60 -4.51 6.76 -4.20
N GLY A 61 -4.49 5.91 -3.18
CA GLY A 61 -3.37 5.72 -2.29
C GLY A 61 -2.84 4.31 -2.50
N ILE A 62 -1.83 3.94 -1.76
CA ILE A 62 -1.27 2.58 -1.83
C ILE A 62 -1.10 2.01 -0.44
N TYR A 63 -0.99 0.68 -0.37
CA TYR A 63 -0.59 0.04 0.87
C TYR A 63 0.46 -1.03 0.62
N HIS A 64 1.28 -1.23 1.63
CA HIS A 64 2.32 -2.26 1.66
C HIS A 64 1.95 -3.29 2.73
N TYR A 65 1.87 -4.55 2.34
CA TYR A 65 1.59 -5.64 3.27
C TYR A 65 2.88 -6.09 3.95
N SER A 66 2.95 -5.93 5.27
CA SER A 66 4.19 -6.14 6.03
C SER A 66 4.39 -7.58 6.47
N TYR A 67 5.66 -8.01 6.43
CA TYR A 67 6.15 -9.21 7.10
C TYR A 67 7.26 -8.88 8.09
N ALA A 68 7.49 -7.59 8.39
CA ALA A 68 8.59 -7.15 9.23
C ALA A 68 8.47 -7.67 10.66
N LYS A 69 9.57 -8.13 11.22
CA LYS A 69 9.67 -8.61 12.60
C LYS A 69 10.51 -7.68 13.48
N SER A 70 11.05 -6.63 12.90
CA SER A 70 11.87 -5.63 13.60
C SER A 70 11.74 -4.28 12.91
N ALA A 71 12.15 -3.22 13.61
CA ALA A 71 12.20 -1.87 13.06
C ALA A 71 13.14 -1.80 11.84
N ALA A 72 14.26 -2.50 11.88
CA ALA A 72 15.22 -2.54 10.76
C ALA A 72 14.58 -3.16 9.51
N GLU A 73 13.83 -4.24 9.66
CA GLU A 73 13.12 -4.86 8.55
C GLU A 73 12.00 -3.94 8.02
N ALA A 74 11.28 -3.26 8.91
CA ALA A 74 10.24 -2.32 8.52
C ALA A 74 10.80 -1.15 7.69
N LYS A 75 12.00 -0.68 8.03
CA LYS A 75 12.69 0.36 7.26
C LYS A 75 13.03 -0.13 5.85
N LYS A 76 13.48 -1.37 5.72
CA LYS A 76 13.74 -1.99 4.41
C LYS A 76 12.45 -2.13 3.60
N GLU A 77 11.36 -2.49 4.25
CA GLU A 77 10.04 -2.54 3.60
C GLU A 77 9.63 -1.17 3.08
N ALA A 78 9.87 -0.11 3.87
CA ALA A 78 9.58 1.26 3.45
C ALA A 78 10.40 1.65 2.21
N GLU A 79 11.69 1.31 2.19
CA GLU A 79 12.54 1.56 1.03
C GLU A 79 12.02 0.84 -0.22
N PHE A 80 11.63 -0.42 -0.08
CA PHE A 80 11.06 -1.21 -1.17
C PHE A 80 9.75 -0.62 -1.67
N CYS A 81 8.87 -0.24 -0.75
CA CYS A 81 7.60 0.42 -1.07
C CYS A 81 7.85 1.72 -1.86
N LEU A 82 8.76 2.57 -1.38
CA LEU A 82 9.10 3.83 -2.04
C LEU A 82 9.64 3.62 -3.45
N LYS A 83 10.48 2.62 -3.64
CA LYS A 83 11.02 2.26 -4.94
C LYS A 83 9.91 1.82 -5.90
N THR A 84 8.96 1.05 -5.41
CA THR A 84 7.84 0.52 -6.19
C THR A 84 6.90 1.64 -6.66
N ILE A 85 6.63 2.63 -5.80
CA ILE A 85 5.67 3.69 -6.10
C ILE A 85 6.29 4.92 -6.76
N LYS A 86 7.60 4.93 -6.96
CA LYS A 86 8.30 6.06 -7.58
C LYS A 86 7.72 6.38 -8.96
N GLY A 87 7.41 7.65 -9.17
CA GLY A 87 6.84 8.12 -10.44
C GLY A 87 5.32 8.12 -10.51
N TYR A 88 4.64 7.57 -9.52
CA TYR A 88 3.17 7.64 -9.45
C TYR A 88 2.73 8.77 -8.54
N LYS A 89 1.72 9.52 -8.98
CA LYS A 89 1.10 10.55 -8.17
C LYS A 89 0.03 9.91 -7.28
N LEU A 90 0.10 10.16 -5.98
CA LEU A 90 -0.87 9.64 -5.02
C LEU A 90 -1.70 10.77 -4.44
N ASP A 91 -3.03 10.62 -4.47
CA ASP A 91 -3.97 11.58 -3.86
C ASP A 91 -4.30 11.20 -2.42
N LEU A 92 -4.06 9.95 -2.05
CA LEU A 92 -4.30 9.38 -0.73
C LEU A 92 -2.98 8.92 -0.09
N PRO A 93 -2.99 8.64 1.23
CA PRO A 93 -1.78 8.23 1.93
C PRO A 93 -1.15 6.92 1.46
N VAL A 94 0.06 6.67 1.97
CA VAL A 94 0.75 5.38 1.90
C VAL A 94 0.44 4.65 3.21
N ALA A 95 -0.28 3.55 3.14
CA ALA A 95 -0.68 2.78 4.31
C ALA A 95 0.26 1.60 4.56
N PHE A 96 0.45 1.28 5.83
CA PHE A 96 1.22 0.14 6.29
C PHE A 96 0.27 -0.90 6.86
N ASP A 97 0.19 -2.06 6.21
CA ASP A 97 -0.70 -3.14 6.63
C ASP A 97 0.10 -4.15 7.46
N ILE A 98 -0.16 -4.17 8.77
CA ILE A 98 0.53 -5.01 9.73
C ILE A 98 -0.47 -5.99 10.37
N GLU A 99 -0.76 -7.08 9.68
CA GLU A 99 -1.77 -8.05 10.14
C GLU A 99 -1.37 -9.50 9.93
N ASP A 100 -0.17 -9.74 9.39
CA ASP A 100 0.24 -11.10 9.08
C ASP A 100 0.40 -11.95 10.33
N SER A 101 0.04 -13.24 10.23
CA SER A 101 0.13 -14.16 11.37
C SER A 101 1.55 -14.30 11.92
N SER A 102 2.57 -14.09 11.11
CA SER A 102 3.97 -14.10 11.54
C SER A 102 4.32 -12.96 12.51
N GLN A 103 3.47 -11.94 12.59
CA GLN A 103 3.69 -10.75 13.42
C GLN A 103 2.84 -10.71 14.68
N THR A 104 1.77 -11.51 14.76
CA THR A 104 0.78 -11.40 15.84
C THR A 104 1.34 -11.75 17.22
N HIS A 105 2.42 -12.52 17.28
CA HIS A 105 3.07 -12.91 18.54
C HIS A 105 4.17 -11.92 18.98
N LEU A 106 4.49 -10.94 18.17
CA LEU A 106 5.46 -9.90 18.54
C LEU A 106 4.83 -9.02 19.62
N GLY A 107 5.61 -8.62 20.61
CA GLY A 107 5.11 -7.77 21.68
C GLY A 107 4.68 -6.39 21.18
N LYS A 108 3.84 -5.73 21.95
CA LYS A 108 3.31 -4.39 21.64
C LYS A 108 4.42 -3.39 21.29
N ASP A 109 5.50 -3.38 22.06
CA ASP A 109 6.62 -2.44 21.84
C ASP A 109 7.32 -2.71 20.52
N THR A 110 7.50 -3.98 20.16
CA THR A 110 8.08 -4.36 18.86
C THR A 110 7.19 -3.94 17.72
N LEU A 111 5.90 -4.20 17.80
CA LEU A 111 4.93 -3.79 16.77
C LEU A 111 4.90 -2.27 16.61
N THR A 112 4.94 -1.53 17.71
CA THR A 112 4.99 -0.06 17.68
C THR A 112 6.25 0.43 16.99
N SER A 113 7.42 -0.15 17.31
CA SER A 113 8.70 0.23 16.67
C SER A 113 8.66 -0.03 15.15
N ILE A 114 8.06 -1.13 14.73
CA ILE A 114 7.89 -1.49 13.31
C ILE A 114 7.06 -0.42 12.59
N VAL A 115 5.91 -0.07 13.16
CA VAL A 115 5.02 0.95 12.56
C VAL A 115 5.72 2.30 12.47
N ILE A 116 6.37 2.73 13.54
CA ILE A 116 7.09 4.01 13.59
C ILE A 116 8.18 4.05 12.52
N ALA A 117 8.99 2.98 12.42
CA ALA A 117 10.10 2.93 11.46
C ALA A 117 9.62 3.05 10.01
N PHE A 118 8.55 2.35 9.66
CA PHE A 118 7.96 2.44 8.33
C PHE A 118 7.40 3.84 8.07
N CYS A 119 6.56 4.32 8.96
CA CYS A 119 5.87 5.59 8.78
C CYS A 119 6.82 6.78 8.74
N ASP A 120 7.85 6.79 9.58
CA ASP A 120 8.86 7.87 9.58
C ASP A 120 9.61 7.91 8.25
N ARG A 121 9.96 6.76 7.70
CA ARG A 121 10.67 6.72 6.41
C ARG A 121 9.77 7.21 5.27
N ILE A 122 8.51 6.81 5.26
CA ILE A 122 7.52 7.26 4.27
C ILE A 122 7.35 8.78 4.35
N LYS A 123 7.21 9.31 5.56
CA LYS A 123 7.05 10.74 5.79
C LYS A 123 8.28 11.52 5.33
N SER A 124 9.49 11.02 5.60
CA SER A 124 10.73 11.68 5.19
C SER A 124 10.88 11.76 3.66
N ALA A 125 10.22 10.88 2.93
CA ALA A 125 10.21 10.88 1.47
C ALA A 125 9.12 11.80 0.87
N GLY A 126 8.33 12.46 1.71
CA GLY A 126 7.30 13.41 1.26
C GLY A 126 5.90 12.85 1.10
N TYR A 127 5.66 11.60 1.50
CA TYR A 127 4.34 10.99 1.47
C TYR A 127 3.67 11.06 2.85
N ARG A 128 2.34 10.96 2.86
CA ARG A 128 1.57 10.87 4.11
C ARG A 128 1.46 9.39 4.51
N PRO A 129 1.94 9.00 5.69
CA PRO A 129 1.73 7.63 6.18
C PRO A 129 0.34 7.47 6.79
N MET A 130 -0.13 6.24 6.78
CA MET A 130 -1.40 5.89 7.42
C MET A 130 -1.34 4.49 8.07
#